data_2421927ba64f1d31912640cf40ebd7cc
#
_entry.id   2421927ba64f1d31912640cf40ebd7cc
#
_cell.length_a   1.000
_cell.length_b   1.000
_cell.length_c   1.000
_cell.angle_alpha   90.00
_cell.angle_beta   90.00
_cell.angle_gamma   90.00
#
_symmetry.space_group_name_H-M   'P 1'
#
loop_
_entity.id
_entity.type
_entity.pdbx_description
1 polymer ?
#
loop_
_entity_poly.entity_id
_entity_poly.type
_entity_poly.pdbx_seq_one_letter_code
_entity_poly.pdbx_strand_id
1 'polypeptide(L)'
;MSVSSRTNLIFDSIVFLAFLVLANPDMTGMSIHEWLGVAFLAALLTHLVLHWEWIVSVTASFFKKLWHTSRLNYVVNLLFLVLMTGALFSGLMISESVLAFLGISIERNPVWEGLHHTLSDASVLVLGLHLALHWKWIVNNLNRYVVQPVSRLFRRETYPMKSNQSSVISHQ
;
A
#
# COMPACT_ATOMS: atom_id res chain seq x y z
N MET A 1 -6.51 12.20 14.69
CA MET A 1 -7.17 10.89 14.91
C MET A 1 -6.13 9.81 14.61
N SER A 2 -5.67 9.04 15.60
CA SER A 2 -4.74 7.94 15.34
C SER A 2 -5.51 6.75 14.76
N VAL A 3 -5.30 6.47 13.50
CA VAL A 3 -5.86 5.29 12.82
C VAL A 3 -5.19 4.03 13.36
N SER A 4 -5.95 2.93 13.53
CA SER A 4 -5.38 1.70 14.07
C SER A 4 -4.36 1.08 13.11
N SER A 5 -3.27 0.51 13.63
CA SER A 5 -2.25 -0.19 12.81
C SER A 5 -2.84 -1.32 11.96
N ARG A 6 -3.96 -1.91 12.39
CA ARG A 6 -4.68 -2.93 11.61
C ARG A 6 -5.33 -2.33 10.37
N THR A 7 -5.96 -1.16 10.52
CA THR A 7 -6.60 -0.44 9.40
C THR A 7 -5.55 -0.04 8.37
N ASN A 8 -4.42 0.51 8.83
CA ASN A 8 -3.32 0.89 7.95
C ASN A 8 -2.80 -0.34 7.19
N LEU A 9 -2.53 -1.46 7.88
CA LEU A 9 -2.05 -2.68 7.22
C LEU A 9 -3.01 -3.19 6.13
N ILE A 10 -4.32 -3.21 6.41
CA ILE A 10 -5.32 -3.66 5.43
C ILE A 10 -5.33 -2.72 4.23
N PHE A 11 -5.39 -1.41 4.49
CA PHE A 11 -5.45 -0.41 3.43
C PHE A 11 -4.18 -0.39 2.58
N ASP A 12 -3.00 -0.44 3.20
CA ASP A 12 -1.71 -0.50 2.50
C ASP A 12 -1.58 -1.76 1.65
N SER A 13 -2.12 -2.90 2.14
CA SER A 13 -2.16 -4.14 1.35
C SER A 13 -3.06 -4.02 0.13
N ILE A 14 -4.22 -3.35 0.25
CA ILE A 14 -5.13 -3.09 -0.88
C ILE A 14 -4.45 -2.19 -1.91
N VAL A 15 -3.84 -1.09 -1.47
CA VAL A 15 -3.10 -0.15 -2.34
C VAL A 15 -1.96 -0.87 -3.06
N PHE A 16 -1.21 -1.71 -2.34
CA PHE A 16 -0.13 -2.50 -2.92
C PHE A 16 -0.62 -3.48 -3.99
N LEU A 17 -1.70 -4.23 -3.71
CA LEU A 17 -2.28 -5.16 -4.69
C LEU A 17 -2.84 -4.42 -5.91
N ALA A 18 -3.52 -3.30 -5.70
CA ALA A 18 -4.00 -2.46 -6.80
C ALA A 18 -2.86 -1.94 -7.67
N PHE A 19 -1.73 -1.54 -7.06
CA PHE A 19 -0.53 -1.16 -7.79
C PHE A 19 0.01 -2.30 -8.66
N LEU A 20 0.09 -3.54 -8.13
CA LEU A 20 0.58 -4.69 -8.89
C LEU A 20 -0.30 -5.00 -10.12
N VAL A 21 -1.62 -4.84 -9.97
CA VAL A 21 -2.56 -5.01 -11.09
C VAL A 21 -2.37 -3.89 -12.13
N LEU A 22 -2.20 -2.64 -11.68
CA LEU A 22 -1.91 -1.50 -12.56
C LEU A 22 -0.58 -1.62 -13.29
N ALA A 23 0.45 -2.17 -12.64
CA ALA A 23 1.75 -2.41 -13.26
C ALA A 23 1.71 -3.47 -14.36
N ASN A 24 0.59 -4.17 -14.55
CA ASN A 24 0.44 -5.22 -15.55
C ASN A 24 -0.89 -5.05 -16.33
N PRO A 25 -0.96 -4.09 -17.26
CA PRO A 25 -2.18 -3.76 -18.00
C PRO A 25 -2.73 -4.93 -18.82
N ASP A 26 -1.89 -5.89 -19.22
CA ASP A 26 -2.30 -7.07 -19.98
C ASP A 26 -3.26 -7.97 -19.18
N MET A 27 -3.24 -7.90 -17.85
CA MET A 27 -4.18 -8.67 -17.00
C MET A 27 -5.62 -8.16 -17.07
N THR A 28 -5.80 -6.86 -17.28
CA THR A 28 -7.12 -6.22 -17.17
C THR A 28 -7.62 -5.66 -18.49
N GLY A 29 -6.73 -5.38 -19.42
CA GLY A 29 -7.02 -4.62 -20.63
C GLY A 29 -7.02 -3.11 -20.38
N MET A 30 -6.83 -2.34 -21.44
CA MET A 30 -6.51 -0.91 -21.38
C MET A 30 -7.61 -0.07 -20.73
N SER A 31 -8.87 -0.29 -21.08
CA SER A 31 -9.99 0.48 -20.52
C SER A 31 -10.12 0.30 -19.00
N ILE A 32 -9.98 -0.95 -18.50
CA ILE A 32 -10.04 -1.21 -17.06
C ILE A 32 -8.80 -0.63 -16.37
N HIS A 33 -7.61 -0.74 -16.99
CA HIS A 33 -6.38 -0.12 -16.48
C HIS A 33 -6.54 1.39 -16.27
N GLU A 34 -7.12 2.11 -17.22
CA GLU A 34 -7.35 3.55 -17.13
C GLU A 34 -8.29 3.92 -15.96
N TRP A 35 -9.44 3.24 -15.85
CA TRP A 35 -10.38 3.47 -14.74
C TRP A 35 -9.82 3.05 -13.39
N LEU A 36 -9.06 1.97 -13.35
CA LEU A 36 -8.35 1.53 -12.14
C LEU A 36 -7.28 2.54 -11.73
N GLY A 37 -6.61 3.20 -12.69
CA GLY A 37 -5.69 4.30 -12.44
C GLY A 37 -6.35 5.49 -11.73
N VAL A 38 -7.56 5.87 -12.17
CA VAL A 38 -8.35 6.92 -11.50
C VAL A 38 -8.76 6.51 -10.08
N ALA A 39 -9.24 5.27 -9.91
CA ALA A 39 -9.56 4.74 -8.59
C ALA A 39 -8.32 4.66 -7.68
N PHE A 40 -7.18 4.30 -8.24
CA PHE A 40 -5.91 4.23 -7.53
C PHE A 40 -5.43 5.62 -7.07
N LEU A 41 -5.67 6.68 -7.85
CA LEU A 41 -5.38 8.05 -7.41
C LEU A 41 -6.14 8.38 -6.12
N ALA A 42 -7.43 8.05 -6.03
CA ALA A 42 -8.21 8.26 -4.81
C ALA A 42 -7.68 7.41 -3.65
N ALA A 43 -7.30 6.16 -3.90
CA ALA A 43 -6.68 5.29 -2.90
C ALA A 43 -5.32 5.82 -2.43
N LEU A 44 -4.48 6.33 -3.33
CA LEU A 44 -3.20 6.94 -3.00
C LEU A 44 -3.36 8.18 -2.11
N LEU A 45 -4.32 9.07 -2.44
CA LEU A 45 -4.62 10.22 -1.59
C LEU A 45 -5.08 9.79 -0.20
N THR A 46 -5.93 8.79 -0.12
CA THR A 46 -6.37 8.22 1.17
C THR A 46 -5.19 7.63 1.95
N HIS A 47 -4.29 6.90 1.29
CA HIS A 47 -3.05 6.38 1.89
C HIS A 47 -2.21 7.50 2.51
N LEU A 48 -2.00 8.60 1.78
CA LEU A 48 -1.26 9.75 2.30
C LEU A 48 -1.93 10.38 3.53
N VAL A 49 -3.26 10.50 3.53
CA VAL A 49 -4.02 11.03 4.68
C VAL A 49 -3.91 10.11 5.89
N LEU A 50 -3.99 8.79 5.71
CA LEU A 50 -3.83 7.81 6.79
C LEU A 50 -2.44 7.86 7.43
N HIS A 51 -1.42 8.19 6.66
CA HIS A 51 -0.02 8.30 7.11
C HIS A 51 0.43 9.74 7.38
N TRP A 52 -0.50 10.71 7.43
CA TRP A 52 -0.20 12.14 7.55
C TRP A 52 0.67 12.50 8.76
N GLU A 53 0.35 11.96 9.94
CA GLU A 53 1.12 12.22 11.17
C GLU A 53 2.58 11.77 11.02
N TRP A 54 2.80 10.63 10.36
CA TRP A 54 4.14 10.13 10.05
C TRP A 54 4.85 11.06 9.06
N ILE A 55 4.19 11.49 7.98
CA ILE A 55 4.75 12.41 6.98
C ILE A 55 5.22 13.69 7.64
N VAL A 56 4.38 14.32 8.45
CA VAL A 56 4.71 15.57 9.18
C VAL A 56 5.89 15.36 10.12
N SER A 57 5.88 14.26 10.89
CA SER A 57 6.96 13.92 11.84
C SER A 57 8.31 13.74 11.15
N VAL A 58 8.34 13.01 10.03
CA VAL A 58 9.60 12.74 9.30
C VAL A 58 10.09 14.01 8.59
N THR A 59 9.19 14.80 8.00
CA THR A 59 9.52 16.09 7.38
C THR A 59 10.12 17.06 8.39
N ALA A 60 9.50 17.21 9.55
CA ALA A 60 10.04 18.06 10.63
C ALA A 60 11.40 17.57 11.14
N SER A 61 11.62 16.26 11.17
CA SER A 61 12.89 15.66 11.60
C SER A 61 14.00 15.78 10.56
N PHE A 62 13.65 15.88 9.28
CA PHE A 62 14.61 16.00 8.18
C PHE A 62 15.54 17.20 8.34
N PHE A 63 15.02 18.33 8.81
CA PHE A 63 15.78 19.57 8.99
C PHE A 63 16.59 19.60 10.29
N LYS A 64 16.30 18.69 11.26
CA LYS A 64 16.93 18.72 12.60
C LYS A 64 18.13 17.78 12.76
N LYS A 65 18.24 16.70 11.97
CA LYS A 65 19.31 15.68 12.13
C LYS A 65 20.07 15.42 10.83
N LEU A 66 21.38 15.66 10.82
CA LEU A 66 22.21 15.63 9.61
C LEU A 66 22.46 14.24 8.97
N TRP A 67 22.45 13.14 9.74
CA TRP A 67 22.73 11.79 9.25
C TRP A 67 21.87 10.75 9.98
N HIS A 68 20.78 10.25 9.36
CA HIS A 68 19.99 9.18 9.95
C HIS A 68 19.18 8.43 8.88
N THR A 69 18.88 7.15 9.12
CA THR A 69 18.03 6.28 8.30
C THR A 69 16.65 6.92 7.96
N SER A 70 16.20 7.84 8.82
CA SER A 70 14.98 8.65 8.59
C SER A 70 15.04 9.49 7.32
N ARG A 71 16.23 9.94 6.90
CA ARG A 71 16.39 10.74 5.67
C ARG A 71 16.25 9.89 4.41
N LEU A 72 16.84 8.68 4.44
CA LEU A 72 16.68 7.75 3.32
C LEU A 72 15.21 7.40 3.11
N ASN A 73 14.48 7.09 4.20
CA ASN A 73 13.04 6.85 4.14
C ASN A 73 12.28 8.05 3.56
N TYR A 74 12.61 9.27 3.98
CA TYR A 74 11.96 10.47 3.48
C TYR A 74 12.22 10.67 1.99
N VAL A 75 13.48 10.57 1.55
CA VAL A 75 13.86 10.74 0.14
C VAL A 75 13.20 9.69 -0.74
N VAL A 76 13.22 8.42 -0.33
CA VAL A 76 12.59 7.33 -1.09
C VAL A 76 11.09 7.52 -1.19
N ASN A 77 10.42 7.89 -0.11
CA ASN A 77 8.99 8.10 -0.11
C ASN A 77 8.59 9.32 -0.94
N LEU A 78 9.35 10.42 -0.86
CA LEU A 78 9.14 11.59 -1.69
C LEU A 78 9.36 11.29 -3.17
N LEU A 79 10.45 10.58 -3.49
CA LEU A 79 10.72 10.15 -4.86
C LEU A 79 9.59 9.26 -5.38
N PHE A 80 9.13 8.30 -4.58
CA PHE A 80 8.03 7.42 -4.95
C PHE A 80 6.74 8.21 -5.20
N LEU A 81 6.42 9.19 -4.35
CA LEU A 81 5.26 10.06 -4.52
C LEU A 81 5.34 10.87 -5.83
N VAL A 82 6.51 11.43 -6.14
CA VAL A 82 6.72 12.21 -7.38
C VAL A 82 6.56 11.31 -8.61
N LEU A 83 7.17 10.12 -8.61
CA LEU A 83 7.07 9.17 -9.72
C LEU A 83 5.62 8.70 -9.92
N MET A 84 4.92 8.34 -8.84
CA MET A 84 3.52 7.93 -8.89
C MET A 84 2.59 9.03 -9.38
N THR A 85 2.78 10.26 -8.88
CA THR A 85 1.98 11.40 -9.34
C THR A 85 2.22 11.67 -10.82
N GLY A 86 3.47 11.61 -11.27
CA GLY A 86 3.83 11.78 -12.68
C GLY A 86 3.27 10.66 -13.56
N ALA A 87 3.34 9.40 -13.11
CA ALA A 87 2.77 8.27 -13.83
C ALA A 87 1.24 8.37 -13.96
N LEU A 88 0.54 8.70 -12.86
CA LEU A 88 -0.92 8.89 -12.88
C LEU A 88 -1.32 10.05 -13.75
N PHE A 89 -0.62 11.19 -13.67
CA PHE A 89 -0.91 12.36 -14.49
C PHE A 89 -0.67 12.08 -15.99
N SER A 90 0.48 11.51 -16.34
CA SER A 90 0.78 11.17 -17.73
C SER A 90 -0.16 10.09 -18.28
N GLY A 91 -0.54 9.10 -17.44
CA GLY A 91 -1.54 8.10 -17.79
C GLY A 91 -2.92 8.71 -18.07
N LEU A 92 -3.33 9.70 -17.27
CA LEU A 92 -4.57 10.43 -17.53
C LEU A 92 -4.51 11.19 -18.86
N MET A 93 -3.36 11.80 -19.19
CA MET A 93 -3.18 12.56 -20.46
C MET A 93 -3.25 11.68 -21.72
N ILE A 94 -2.98 10.37 -21.60
CA ILE A 94 -3.08 9.41 -22.72
C ILE A 94 -4.32 8.53 -22.66
N SER A 95 -5.17 8.70 -21.63
CA SER A 95 -6.36 7.87 -21.43
C SER A 95 -7.41 8.13 -22.50
N GLU A 96 -7.82 7.09 -23.21
CA GLU A 96 -8.89 7.18 -24.22
C GLU A 96 -10.27 7.03 -23.58
N SER A 97 -10.42 6.12 -22.60
CA SER A 97 -11.74 5.84 -21.98
C SER A 97 -12.17 6.94 -21.01
N VAL A 98 -11.24 7.41 -20.15
CA VAL A 98 -11.58 8.40 -19.12
C VAL A 98 -11.77 9.77 -19.73
N LEU A 99 -10.92 10.20 -20.64
CA LEU A 99 -11.04 11.51 -21.30
C LEU A 99 -12.30 11.59 -22.18
N ALA A 100 -12.60 10.50 -22.93
CA ALA A 100 -13.82 10.43 -23.72
C ALA A 100 -15.08 10.53 -22.83
N PHE A 101 -15.09 9.87 -21.68
CA PHE A 101 -16.19 9.96 -20.71
C PHE A 101 -16.37 11.40 -20.18
N LEU A 102 -15.28 12.14 -19.98
CA LEU A 102 -15.32 13.55 -19.56
C LEU A 102 -15.65 14.52 -20.70
N GLY A 103 -15.82 14.04 -21.94
CA GLY A 103 -16.03 14.88 -23.14
C GLY A 103 -14.79 15.68 -23.55
N ILE A 104 -13.60 15.25 -23.12
CA ILE A 104 -12.33 15.92 -23.41
C ILE A 104 -11.64 15.16 -24.55
N SER A 105 -11.32 15.86 -25.62
CA SER A 105 -10.52 15.33 -26.73
C SER A 105 -9.12 15.89 -26.65
N ILE A 106 -8.13 15.05 -26.34
CA ILE A 106 -6.72 15.41 -26.35
C ILE A 106 -6.06 14.67 -27.51
N GLU A 107 -5.28 15.40 -28.30
CA GLU A 107 -4.49 14.77 -29.36
C GLU A 107 -3.40 13.87 -28.76
N ARG A 108 -3.25 12.66 -29.32
CA ARG A 108 -2.28 11.67 -28.84
C ARG A 108 -0.85 12.22 -29.00
N ASN A 109 -0.14 12.33 -27.89
CA ASN A 109 1.21 12.83 -27.86
C ASN A 109 2.17 11.74 -27.34
N PRO A 110 3.13 11.27 -28.20
CA PRO A 110 4.09 10.24 -27.83
C PRO A 110 4.97 10.59 -26.61
N VAL A 111 5.10 11.88 -26.29
CA VAL A 111 5.86 12.32 -25.11
C VAL A 111 5.16 11.88 -23.82
N TRP A 112 3.83 11.99 -23.74
CA TRP A 112 3.09 11.54 -22.57
C TRP A 112 3.13 10.02 -22.42
N GLU A 113 3.07 9.30 -23.53
CA GLU A 113 3.17 7.83 -23.54
C GLU A 113 4.55 7.37 -23.04
N GLY A 114 5.64 7.92 -23.59
CA GLY A 114 7.00 7.63 -23.14
C GLY A 114 7.24 8.00 -21.67
N LEU A 115 6.68 9.14 -21.24
CA LEU A 115 6.77 9.58 -19.84
C LEU A 115 6.03 8.62 -18.90
N HIS A 116 4.81 8.20 -19.27
CA HIS A 116 4.02 7.26 -18.48
C HIS A 116 4.77 5.93 -18.28
N HIS A 117 5.31 5.34 -19.34
CA HIS A 117 6.08 4.09 -19.27
C HIS A 117 7.32 4.25 -18.38
N THR A 118 8.10 5.30 -18.63
CA THR A 118 9.34 5.53 -17.86
C THR A 118 9.07 5.74 -16.37
N LEU A 119 8.06 6.54 -16.02
CA LEU A 119 7.71 6.80 -14.61
C LEU A 119 7.08 5.58 -13.94
N SER A 120 6.32 4.78 -14.69
CA SER A 120 5.73 3.53 -14.17
C SER A 120 6.82 2.51 -13.87
N ASP A 121 7.76 2.28 -14.78
CA ASP A 121 8.88 1.36 -14.58
C ASP A 121 9.76 1.80 -13.39
N ALA A 122 10.08 3.10 -13.33
CA ALA A 122 10.82 3.66 -12.21
C ALA A 122 10.06 3.50 -10.88
N SER A 123 8.72 3.63 -10.89
CA SER A 123 7.88 3.43 -9.71
C SER A 123 7.95 2.00 -9.18
N VAL A 124 8.00 0.99 -10.05
CA VAL A 124 8.14 -0.42 -9.64
C VAL A 124 9.46 -0.64 -8.89
N LEU A 125 10.57 -0.07 -9.38
CA LEU A 125 11.88 -0.18 -8.72
C LEU A 125 11.88 0.52 -7.35
N VAL A 126 11.33 1.74 -7.30
CA VAL A 126 11.28 2.52 -6.05
C VAL A 126 10.29 1.91 -5.05
N LEU A 127 9.20 1.26 -5.51
CA LEU A 127 8.31 0.49 -4.64
C LEU A 127 9.07 -0.63 -3.92
N GLY A 128 9.92 -1.38 -4.63
CA GLY A 128 10.75 -2.42 -4.00
C GLY A 128 11.62 -1.87 -2.87
N LEU A 129 12.23 -0.71 -3.07
CA LEU A 129 13.03 -0.03 -2.06
C LEU A 129 12.15 0.50 -0.90
N HIS A 130 10.99 1.10 -1.22
CA HIS A 130 10.01 1.54 -0.22
C HIS A 130 9.57 0.40 0.71
N LEU A 131 9.21 -0.75 0.15
CA LEU A 131 8.83 -1.94 0.93
C LEU A 131 10.00 -2.46 1.78
N ALA A 132 11.22 -2.47 1.24
CA ALA A 132 12.40 -2.90 1.98
C ALA A 132 12.68 -2.02 3.21
N LEU A 133 12.52 -0.70 3.08
CA LEU A 133 12.68 0.24 4.19
C LEU A 133 11.61 0.09 5.27
N HIS A 134 10.39 -0.31 4.89
CA HIS A 134 9.27 -0.54 5.81
C HIS A 134 9.10 -2.00 6.24
N TRP A 135 10.02 -2.90 5.83
CA TRP A 135 9.93 -4.35 6.02
C TRP A 135 9.67 -4.78 7.47
N LYS A 136 10.38 -4.19 8.42
CA LYS A 136 10.20 -4.51 9.85
C LYS A 136 8.78 -4.21 10.32
N TRP A 137 8.20 -3.09 9.89
CA TRP A 137 6.83 -2.72 10.23
C TRP A 137 5.83 -3.69 9.61
N ILE A 138 6.01 -4.03 8.34
CA ILE A 138 5.15 -4.97 7.59
C ILE A 138 5.13 -6.33 8.30
N VAL A 139 6.32 -6.93 8.55
CA VAL A 139 6.44 -8.26 9.17
C VAL A 139 5.85 -8.27 10.57
N ASN A 140 6.11 -7.25 11.39
CA ASN A 140 5.58 -7.18 12.74
C ASN A 140 4.04 -7.11 12.76
N ASN A 141 3.45 -6.33 11.86
CA ASN A 141 2.00 -6.21 11.78
C ASN A 141 1.35 -7.47 11.18
N LEU A 142 1.93 -8.07 10.14
CA LEU A 142 1.49 -9.36 9.61
C LEU A 142 1.53 -10.45 10.68
N ASN A 143 2.61 -10.56 11.43
CA ASN A 143 2.73 -11.54 12.50
C ASN A 143 1.64 -11.32 13.58
N ARG A 144 1.42 -10.07 13.98
CA ARG A 144 0.44 -9.72 15.02
C ARG A 144 -1.00 -9.95 14.59
N TYR A 145 -1.37 -9.55 13.37
CA TYR A 145 -2.76 -9.51 12.93
C TYR A 145 -3.20 -10.68 12.05
N VAL A 146 -2.25 -11.42 11.47
CA VAL A 146 -2.53 -12.57 10.60
C VAL A 146 -2.01 -13.86 11.20
N VAL A 147 -0.70 -13.97 11.46
CA VAL A 147 -0.07 -15.25 11.84
C VAL A 147 -0.52 -15.70 13.24
N GLN A 148 -0.47 -14.82 14.24
CA GLN A 148 -0.84 -15.17 15.61
C GLN A 148 -2.32 -15.58 15.79
N PRO A 149 -3.31 -14.87 15.21
CA PRO A 149 -4.70 -15.30 15.28
C PRO A 149 -4.92 -16.66 14.62
N VAL A 150 -4.34 -16.87 13.43
CA VAL A 150 -4.46 -18.14 12.70
C VAL A 150 -3.84 -19.29 13.49
N SER A 151 -2.63 -19.12 14.03
CA SER A 151 -1.97 -20.14 14.84
C SER A 151 -2.74 -20.50 16.13
N ARG A 152 -3.46 -19.54 16.73
CA ARG A 152 -4.31 -19.79 17.90
C ARG A 152 -5.57 -20.58 17.54
N LEU A 153 -6.13 -20.40 16.35
CA LEU A 153 -7.26 -21.21 15.88
C LEU A 153 -6.84 -22.68 15.74
N PHE A 154 -5.74 -22.96 15.07
CA PHE A 154 -5.22 -24.34 14.92
C PHE A 154 -4.81 -24.96 16.24
N ARG A 155 -4.29 -24.19 17.21
CA ARG A 155 -3.93 -24.71 18.53
C ARG A 155 -5.14 -25.07 19.38
N ARG A 156 -6.30 -24.40 19.20
CA ARG A 156 -7.55 -24.75 19.92
C ARG A 156 -8.14 -26.07 19.47
N GLU A 157 -7.98 -26.45 18.23
CA GLU A 157 -8.45 -27.73 17.70
C GLU A 157 -7.62 -28.93 18.20
N THR A 158 -6.35 -28.73 18.55
CA THR A 158 -5.44 -29.79 18.98
C THR A 158 -5.46 -30.10 20.48
N TYR A 159 -6.14 -29.27 21.32
CA TYR A 159 -6.34 -29.51 22.73
C TYR A 159 -7.84 -29.67 23.03
N PRO A 160 -8.40 -30.93 23.02
CA PRO A 160 -9.74 -31.18 23.55
C PRO A 160 -9.74 -30.80 25.03
N MET A 161 -10.78 -30.08 25.47
CA MET A 161 -10.98 -29.68 26.85
C MET A 161 -10.78 -30.88 27.75
N LYS A 162 -9.82 -30.84 28.69
CA LYS A 162 -9.78 -31.74 29.84
C LYS A 162 -11.12 -31.57 30.54
N SER A 163 -11.97 -32.57 30.45
CA SER A 163 -13.17 -32.69 31.23
C SER A 163 -12.78 -32.55 32.70
N ASN A 164 -13.42 -31.60 33.36
CA ASN A 164 -13.28 -31.33 34.78
C ASN A 164 -13.85 -32.55 35.57
N GLN A 165 -13.01 -33.59 35.69
CA GLN A 165 -13.23 -34.64 36.69
C GLN A 165 -12.62 -34.16 38.00
N SER A 166 -13.31 -33.26 38.66
CA SER A 166 -13.03 -32.90 40.04
C SER A 166 -14.10 -33.46 40.90
N SER A 167 -13.69 -34.50 41.65
CA SER A 167 -14.00 -34.70 43.06
C SER A 167 -15.47 -34.86 43.43
N VAL A 168 -15.93 -36.11 43.29
CA VAL A 168 -16.79 -36.70 44.34
C VAL A 168 -15.84 -37.49 45.24
N ILE A 169 -15.34 -36.89 46.29
CA ILE A 169 -14.86 -37.61 47.46
C ILE A 169 -15.87 -37.33 48.56
N SER A 170 -16.69 -38.33 48.72
CA SER A 170 -17.64 -38.58 49.81
C SER A 170 -17.01 -38.40 51.19
N HIS A 171 -17.68 -37.72 52.04
CA HIS A 171 -17.58 -37.87 53.48
C HIS A 171 -18.07 -39.28 53.88
N GLN A 172 -17.24 -40.02 54.57
CA GLN A 172 -17.56 -40.93 55.67
C GLN A 172 -16.49 -40.77 56.74
#